data_ad344096debf077f13b47a76e8736aa2
#
_entry.id   ad344096debf077f13b47a76e8736aa2
#
_cell.length_a   1.000
_cell.length_b   1.000
_cell.length_c   1.000
_cell.angle_alpha   90.00
_cell.angle_beta   90.00
_cell.angle_gamma   90.00
#
_symmetry.space_group_name_H-M   'P 1'
#
loop_
_entity.id
_entity.type
_entity.pdbx_description
1 polymer ?
#
loop_
_entity_poly.entity_id
_entity_poly.type
_entity_poly.pdbx_seq_one_letter_code
_entity_poly.pdbx_strand_id
1 'polypeptide(L)'
;MVKPIALSATHMECRNLQESMAVMTDLLAFERISENPGEVTLKHPNSHWLLVLHDAGPDAPAKPMHNHWGVRVMTTEEVDKAYEYLKAHKDQYKLGAIGKPTWSHGSYSCYFVEPGTNGWEIECYEDFSRKEAAAQKFGGVKKPHWEAVYPEERFPGRGYVPQGFTHGTLVASNIDASRDFYTKVLDLEVHRFSSKVIYIKHPSTKTYVVCAQRQEFKVFSPNFRNTLTVESNDVVKDAYQEFGTVGKELGVSELFPLQQNGSSTSFCFRDPGTNCWEITSPSSFPQAGEVRKQ
;
A
#
# COMPACT_ATOMS: atom_id res chain seq x y z
N MET A 1 -20.90 11.33 2.81
CA MET A 1 -19.88 10.87 1.80
C MET A 1 -18.56 11.56 2.08
N VAL A 2 -17.52 10.78 2.28
CA VAL A 2 -16.14 11.29 2.46
C VAL A 2 -15.60 11.78 1.12
N LYS A 3 -14.93 12.93 1.11
CA LYS A 3 -14.21 13.43 -0.08
C LYS A 3 -12.74 13.54 0.25
N PRO A 4 -11.96 12.48 0.04
CA PRO A 4 -10.53 12.52 0.26
C PRO A 4 -9.85 13.44 -0.75
N ILE A 5 -8.74 14.04 -0.35
CA ILE A 5 -7.82 14.77 -1.24
C ILE A 5 -6.65 13.89 -1.67
N ALA A 6 -6.41 12.79 -0.95
CA ALA A 6 -5.37 11.82 -1.30
C ALA A 6 -5.61 10.44 -0.65
N LEU A 7 -5.14 9.39 -1.33
CA LEU A 7 -4.78 8.11 -0.72
C LEU A 7 -3.30 8.26 -0.29
N SER A 8 -3.05 8.54 0.99
CA SER A 8 -1.78 9.11 1.46
C SER A 8 -0.79 8.09 2.04
N ALA A 9 -1.29 7.04 2.66
CA ALA A 9 -0.43 6.04 3.30
C ALA A 9 -1.05 4.65 3.32
N THR A 10 -0.19 3.66 3.52
CA THR A 10 -0.55 2.32 3.98
C THR A 10 0.25 1.97 5.21
N HIS A 11 -0.36 1.23 6.10
CA HIS A 11 0.23 0.81 7.37
C HIS A 11 0.35 -0.71 7.40
N MET A 12 1.45 -1.20 7.95
CA MET A 12 1.65 -2.63 8.19
C MET A 12 2.29 -2.88 9.55
N GLU A 13 1.94 -4.00 10.15
CA GLU A 13 2.59 -4.52 11.34
C GLU A 13 3.78 -5.38 10.98
N CYS A 14 4.83 -5.31 11.77
CA CYS A 14 6.00 -6.17 11.67
C CYS A 14 6.37 -6.76 13.03
N ARG A 15 7.14 -7.84 13.02
CA ARG A 15 7.61 -8.52 14.22
C ARG A 15 8.84 -7.87 14.84
N ASN A 16 9.63 -7.23 14.01
CA ASN A 16 10.84 -6.51 14.38
C ASN A 16 11.00 -5.34 13.42
N LEU A 17 10.87 -4.14 13.97
CA LEU A 17 10.87 -2.91 13.18
C LEU A 17 12.18 -2.70 12.42
N GLN A 18 13.32 -2.97 13.05
CA GLN A 18 14.63 -2.76 12.45
C GLN A 18 14.90 -3.76 11.31
N GLU A 19 14.51 -5.02 11.47
CA GLU A 19 14.68 -6.04 10.43
C GLU A 19 13.80 -5.75 9.22
N SER A 20 12.53 -5.37 9.44
CA SER A 20 11.61 -4.99 8.35
C SER A 20 12.08 -3.70 7.67
N MET A 21 12.51 -2.69 8.44
CA MET A 21 13.06 -1.46 7.89
C MET A 21 14.28 -1.72 6.99
N ALA A 22 15.21 -2.60 7.41
CA ALA A 22 16.37 -2.96 6.60
C ALA A 22 15.95 -3.55 5.25
N VAL A 23 14.94 -4.41 5.20
CA VAL A 23 14.39 -4.92 3.93
C VAL A 23 13.83 -3.79 3.07
N MET A 24 13.08 -2.86 3.65
CA MET A 24 12.49 -1.74 2.90
C MET A 24 13.57 -0.82 2.32
N THR A 25 14.60 -0.49 3.11
CA THR A 25 15.68 0.42 2.65
C THR A 25 16.64 -0.26 1.71
N ASP A 26 17.08 -1.47 2.02
CA ASP A 26 18.17 -2.13 1.30
C ASP A 26 17.72 -2.93 0.08
N LEU A 27 16.48 -3.43 0.07
CA LEU A 27 15.96 -4.27 -1.00
C LEU A 27 14.88 -3.58 -1.86
N LEU A 28 14.22 -2.55 -1.34
CA LEU A 28 13.06 -1.93 -1.99
C LEU A 28 13.21 -0.42 -2.23
N ALA A 29 14.38 0.16 -1.95
CA ALA A 29 14.72 1.57 -2.14
C ALA A 29 13.83 2.57 -1.40
N PHE A 30 13.27 2.20 -0.26
CA PHE A 30 12.58 3.16 0.60
C PHE A 30 13.59 4.01 1.40
N GLU A 31 13.21 5.24 1.68
CA GLU A 31 13.93 6.15 2.54
C GLU A 31 13.13 6.40 3.82
N ARG A 32 13.82 6.49 4.95
CA ARG A 32 13.20 6.83 6.24
C ARG A 32 12.84 8.31 6.28
N ILE A 33 11.59 8.61 6.59
CA ILE A 33 11.08 9.97 6.73
C ILE A 33 11.02 10.40 8.19
N SER A 34 10.49 9.52 9.05
CA SER A 34 10.41 9.76 10.49
C SER A 34 10.45 8.46 11.28
N GLU A 35 10.83 8.54 12.54
CA GLU A 35 10.85 7.44 13.48
C GLU A 35 10.32 7.91 14.83
N ASN A 36 9.37 7.16 15.36
CA ASN A 36 8.79 7.32 16.69
C ASN A 36 8.91 5.99 17.44
N PRO A 37 8.78 5.95 18.78
CA PRO A 37 8.77 4.69 19.49
C PRO A 37 7.71 3.73 18.95
N GLY A 38 8.15 2.57 18.42
CA GLY A 38 7.28 1.54 17.87
C GLY A 38 6.74 1.82 16.45
N GLU A 39 7.18 2.89 15.78
CA GLU A 39 6.69 3.26 14.46
C GLU A 39 7.79 3.91 13.60
N VAL A 40 7.82 3.55 12.32
CA VAL A 40 8.67 4.20 11.31
C VAL A 40 7.84 4.53 10.08
N THR A 41 7.97 5.77 9.59
CA THR A 41 7.41 6.18 8.30
C THR A 41 8.49 6.16 7.23
N LEU A 42 8.20 5.46 6.15
CA LEU A 42 9.07 5.29 5.00
C LEU A 42 8.40 5.85 3.75
N LYS A 43 9.21 6.23 2.77
CA LYS A 43 8.75 6.70 1.46
C LYS A 43 9.70 6.21 0.38
N HIS A 44 9.16 5.65 -0.70
CA HIS A 44 9.95 5.49 -1.91
C HIS A 44 10.08 6.87 -2.60
N PRO A 45 11.29 7.32 -3.02
CA PRO A 45 11.50 8.68 -3.56
C PRO A 45 10.56 9.06 -4.72
N ASN A 46 10.24 8.09 -5.56
CA ASN A 46 9.35 8.28 -6.72
C ASN A 46 7.86 8.07 -6.42
N SER A 47 7.47 7.87 -5.16
CA SER A 47 6.06 7.61 -4.81
C SER A 47 5.53 8.66 -3.85
N HIS A 48 4.26 9.00 -3.98
CA HIS A 48 3.57 9.89 -3.06
C HIS A 48 2.91 9.14 -1.89
N TRP A 49 2.86 7.82 -1.96
CA TRP A 49 2.26 6.95 -0.97
C TRP A 49 3.27 6.59 0.11
N LEU A 50 2.94 6.87 1.35
CA LEU A 50 3.80 6.55 2.49
C LEU A 50 3.57 5.10 2.94
N LEU A 51 4.63 4.51 3.49
CA LEU A 51 4.59 3.23 4.18
C LEU A 51 4.87 3.46 5.66
N VAL A 52 3.94 3.08 6.53
CA VAL A 52 4.11 3.19 7.97
C VAL A 52 4.24 1.78 8.55
N LEU A 53 5.38 1.50 9.16
CA LEU A 53 5.64 0.24 9.86
C LEU A 53 5.33 0.41 11.35
N HIS A 54 4.56 -0.52 11.91
CA HIS A 54 4.28 -0.60 13.34
C HIS A 54 4.93 -1.83 13.95
N ASP A 55 5.68 -1.66 15.04
CA ASP A 55 6.19 -2.78 15.82
C ASP A 55 5.02 -3.44 16.57
N ALA A 56 4.70 -4.66 16.19
CA ALA A 56 3.66 -5.47 16.82
C ALA A 56 4.25 -6.62 17.65
N GLY A 57 5.58 -6.67 17.76
CA GLY A 57 6.30 -7.69 18.50
C GLY A 57 6.38 -9.05 17.81
N PRO A 58 7.12 -9.99 18.41
CA PRO A 58 7.48 -11.26 17.76
C PRO A 58 6.29 -12.17 17.46
N ASP A 59 5.18 -11.99 18.13
CA ASP A 59 3.96 -12.79 17.97
C ASP A 59 2.99 -12.21 16.92
N ALA A 60 3.36 -11.14 16.23
CA ALA A 60 2.53 -10.58 15.15
C ALA A 60 2.17 -11.65 14.12
N PRO A 61 0.89 -11.77 13.73
CA PRO A 61 0.43 -12.84 12.86
C PRO A 61 0.98 -12.70 11.44
N ALA A 62 1.38 -13.83 10.86
CA ALA A 62 1.75 -13.87 9.44
C ALA A 62 0.57 -13.44 8.57
N LYS A 63 0.85 -12.59 7.59
CA LYS A 63 -0.12 -12.18 6.58
C LYS A 63 -0.10 -13.17 5.41
N PRO A 64 -1.26 -13.54 4.87
CA PRO A 64 -1.31 -14.33 3.64
C PRO A 64 -0.72 -13.54 2.46
N MET A 65 -0.09 -14.23 1.50
CA MET A 65 0.53 -13.59 0.34
C MET A 65 -0.46 -12.77 -0.52
N HIS A 66 -1.74 -13.03 -0.45
CA HIS A 66 -2.73 -12.18 -1.13
C HIS A 66 -2.99 -10.84 -0.44
N ASN A 67 -2.36 -10.58 0.72
CA ASN A 67 -2.22 -9.27 1.33
C ASN A 67 -0.73 -8.87 1.22
N HIS A 68 -0.33 -8.37 0.06
CA HIS A 68 1.04 -7.96 -0.22
C HIS A 68 1.12 -6.52 -0.71
N TRP A 69 2.33 -6.01 -0.78
CA TRP A 69 2.66 -4.72 -1.39
C TRP A 69 3.63 -4.92 -2.55
N GLY A 70 3.65 -3.98 -3.48
CA GLY A 70 4.46 -4.10 -4.66
C GLY A 70 5.31 -2.89 -4.97
N VAL A 71 6.52 -3.16 -5.42
CA VAL A 71 7.41 -2.20 -6.06
C VAL A 71 7.62 -2.60 -7.52
N ARG A 72 7.88 -1.61 -8.37
CA ARG A 72 8.05 -1.85 -9.80
C ARG A 72 9.48 -1.59 -10.24
N VAL A 73 9.99 -2.46 -11.10
CA VAL A 73 11.24 -2.33 -11.82
C VAL A 73 10.96 -2.11 -13.32
N MET A 74 12.00 -1.75 -14.10
CA MET A 74 11.82 -1.37 -15.50
C MET A 74 11.69 -2.56 -16.45
N THR A 75 12.41 -3.64 -16.19
CA THR A 75 12.55 -4.78 -17.11
C THR A 75 12.28 -6.12 -16.45
N THR A 76 11.93 -7.12 -17.24
CA THR A 76 11.79 -8.51 -16.76
C THR A 76 13.13 -9.08 -16.28
N GLU A 77 14.24 -8.66 -16.91
CA GLU A 77 15.58 -9.05 -16.48
C GLU A 77 15.89 -8.54 -15.06
N GLU A 78 15.44 -7.33 -14.70
CA GLU A 78 15.60 -6.84 -13.33
C GLU A 78 14.78 -7.65 -12.33
N VAL A 79 13.63 -8.21 -12.70
CA VAL A 79 12.87 -9.13 -11.83
C VAL A 79 13.66 -10.41 -11.58
N ASP A 80 14.30 -10.97 -12.64
CA ASP A 80 15.17 -12.15 -12.50
C ASP A 80 16.38 -11.85 -11.61
N LYS A 81 17.05 -10.70 -11.81
CA LYS A 81 18.17 -10.26 -10.97
C LYS A 81 17.74 -10.03 -9.52
N ALA A 82 16.56 -9.43 -9.29
CA ALA A 82 16.00 -9.28 -7.95
C ALA A 82 15.79 -10.63 -7.26
N TYR A 83 15.23 -11.61 -7.98
CA TYR A 83 15.04 -12.95 -7.45
C TYR A 83 16.36 -13.61 -7.05
N GLU A 84 17.39 -13.55 -7.90
CA GLU A 84 18.71 -14.13 -7.57
C GLU A 84 19.38 -13.38 -6.41
N TYR A 85 19.26 -12.05 -6.36
CA TYR A 85 19.78 -11.26 -5.25
C TYR A 85 19.11 -11.61 -3.92
N LEU A 86 17.76 -11.69 -3.90
CA LEU A 86 17.00 -12.09 -2.72
C LEU A 86 17.39 -13.47 -2.22
N LYS A 87 17.58 -14.43 -3.12
CA LYS A 87 18.03 -15.78 -2.77
C LYS A 87 19.42 -15.78 -2.15
N ALA A 88 20.35 -15.06 -2.76
CA ALA A 88 21.75 -15.00 -2.29
C ALA A 88 21.86 -14.35 -0.90
N HIS A 89 20.97 -13.43 -0.57
CA HIS A 89 20.99 -12.69 0.70
C HIS A 89 19.85 -13.08 1.65
N LYS A 90 19.22 -14.23 1.41
CA LYS A 90 18.06 -14.69 2.19
C LYS A 90 18.31 -14.71 3.68
N ASP A 91 19.43 -15.28 4.10
CA ASP A 91 19.76 -15.43 5.52
C ASP A 91 20.18 -14.08 6.14
N GLN A 92 20.86 -13.23 5.37
CA GLN A 92 21.26 -11.88 5.81
C GLN A 92 20.04 -11.04 6.20
N TYR A 93 19.00 -11.05 5.39
CA TYR A 93 17.75 -10.29 5.61
C TYR A 93 16.65 -11.11 6.27
N LYS A 94 16.95 -12.34 6.70
CA LYS A 94 15.98 -13.27 7.34
C LYS A 94 14.69 -13.43 6.53
N LEU A 95 14.80 -13.46 5.20
CA LEU A 95 13.66 -13.58 4.32
C LEU A 95 12.98 -14.95 4.47
N GLY A 96 11.66 -14.94 4.41
CA GLY A 96 10.86 -16.15 4.38
C GLY A 96 10.89 -16.84 3.01
N ALA A 97 9.70 -17.20 2.52
CA ALA A 97 9.56 -17.78 1.18
C ALA A 97 9.91 -16.76 0.10
N ILE A 98 10.59 -17.22 -0.96
CA ILE A 98 10.90 -16.46 -2.16
C ILE A 98 10.39 -17.27 -3.36
N GLY A 99 9.38 -16.74 -4.05
CA GLY A 99 8.78 -17.34 -5.24
C GLY A 99 9.62 -17.11 -6.49
N LYS A 100 9.68 -18.10 -7.38
CA LYS A 100 10.28 -17.90 -8.70
C LYS A 100 9.51 -16.88 -9.51
N PRO A 101 10.19 -16.06 -10.34
CA PRO A 101 9.54 -15.15 -11.25
C PRO A 101 8.53 -15.85 -12.15
N THR A 102 7.37 -15.23 -12.34
CA THR A 102 6.31 -15.77 -13.19
C THR A 102 5.43 -14.66 -13.77
N TRP A 103 4.83 -14.95 -14.91
CA TRP A 103 3.80 -14.07 -15.48
C TRP A 103 2.47 -14.29 -14.76
N SER A 104 1.95 -13.23 -14.17
CA SER A 104 0.61 -13.21 -13.58
C SER A 104 -0.02 -11.82 -13.70
N HIS A 105 -1.34 -11.75 -13.85
CA HIS A 105 -2.09 -10.48 -13.88
C HIS A 105 -1.61 -9.44 -14.90
N GLY A 106 -0.82 -9.87 -15.90
CA GLY A 106 -0.21 -8.99 -16.91
C GLY A 106 1.10 -8.34 -16.48
N SER A 107 1.68 -8.76 -15.37
CA SER A 107 3.03 -8.44 -14.92
C SER A 107 3.91 -9.68 -14.87
N TYR A 108 5.23 -9.49 -15.02
CA TYR A 108 6.24 -10.47 -14.66
C TYR A 108 6.77 -10.12 -13.30
N SER A 109 6.68 -11.02 -12.33
CA SER A 109 6.94 -10.68 -10.94
C SER A 109 7.49 -11.84 -10.12
N CYS A 110 8.27 -11.51 -9.10
CA CYS A 110 8.63 -12.40 -8.01
C CYS A 110 8.05 -11.90 -6.70
N TYR A 111 7.66 -12.86 -5.84
CA TYR A 111 7.11 -12.60 -4.52
C TYR A 111 8.08 -13.06 -3.45
N PHE A 112 8.14 -12.34 -2.35
CA PHE A 112 8.90 -12.79 -1.19
C PHE A 112 8.22 -12.34 0.11
N VAL A 113 8.63 -12.96 1.22
CA VAL A 113 8.16 -12.63 2.57
C VAL A 113 9.32 -12.01 3.35
N GLU A 114 9.13 -10.81 3.87
CA GLU A 114 10.10 -10.15 4.74
C GLU A 114 10.03 -10.68 6.19
N PRO A 115 11.01 -10.39 7.08
CA PRO A 115 11.05 -10.95 8.44
C PRO A 115 9.81 -10.63 9.28
N GLY A 116 9.16 -9.50 9.06
CA GLY A 116 7.91 -9.11 9.70
C GLY A 116 6.69 -9.88 9.22
N THR A 117 6.88 -10.86 8.32
CA THR A 117 5.84 -11.70 7.72
C THR A 117 4.88 -11.02 6.74
N ASN A 118 5.27 -9.86 6.24
CA ASN A 118 4.55 -9.19 5.16
C ASN A 118 5.03 -9.70 3.79
N GLY A 119 4.09 -9.87 2.87
CA GLY A 119 4.39 -10.25 1.49
C GLY A 119 4.76 -9.04 0.65
N TRP A 120 5.73 -9.23 -0.26
CA TRP A 120 6.16 -8.23 -1.21
C TRP A 120 6.21 -8.79 -2.61
N GLU A 121 5.91 -7.95 -3.59
CA GLU A 121 6.01 -8.21 -5.02
C GLU A 121 7.02 -7.25 -5.64
N ILE A 122 7.98 -7.78 -6.41
CA ILE A 122 8.79 -7.00 -7.33
C ILE A 122 8.26 -7.30 -8.73
N GLU A 123 7.66 -6.31 -9.39
CA GLU A 123 6.93 -6.49 -10.63
C GLU A 123 7.50 -5.65 -11.78
N CYS A 124 7.36 -6.17 -12.99
CA CYS A 124 7.62 -5.46 -14.23
C CYS A 124 6.44 -5.60 -15.21
N TYR A 125 6.16 -4.53 -15.92
CA TYR A 125 5.32 -4.52 -17.11
C TYR A 125 6.22 -4.21 -18.30
N GLU A 126 6.66 -5.22 -19.03
CA GLU A 126 7.71 -5.15 -20.06
C GLU A 126 7.38 -4.23 -21.23
N ASP A 127 6.13 -4.13 -21.60
CA ASP A 127 5.70 -3.32 -22.76
C ASP A 127 4.66 -2.28 -22.33
N PHE A 128 5.16 -1.11 -21.96
CA PHE A 128 4.28 0.00 -21.59
C PHE A 128 3.41 0.47 -22.77
N SER A 129 3.79 0.25 -24.04
CA SER A 129 2.98 0.64 -25.19
C SER A 129 1.76 -0.25 -25.37
N ARG A 130 1.92 -1.57 -25.27
CA ARG A 130 0.79 -2.52 -25.21
C ARG A 130 -0.08 -2.27 -23.98
N LYS A 131 0.54 -1.87 -22.88
CA LYS A 131 -0.12 -1.58 -21.63
C LYS A 131 -0.76 -0.21 -21.60
N GLU A 132 -0.40 0.69 -22.50
CA GLU A 132 -1.08 1.97 -22.59
C GLU A 132 -2.56 1.79 -22.92
N ALA A 133 -2.89 0.92 -23.87
CA ALA A 133 -4.27 0.53 -24.15
C ALA A 133 -4.94 -0.17 -22.96
N ALA A 134 -4.22 -1.09 -22.28
CA ALA A 134 -4.70 -1.73 -21.07
C ALA A 134 -4.79 -0.75 -19.89
N ALA A 135 -3.83 0.19 -19.78
CA ALA A 135 -3.82 1.21 -18.76
C ALA A 135 -4.99 2.19 -18.89
N GLN A 136 -5.40 2.54 -20.11
CA GLN A 136 -6.61 3.34 -20.33
C GLN A 136 -7.86 2.61 -19.84
N LYS A 137 -7.96 1.31 -20.15
CA LYS A 137 -9.07 0.45 -19.68
C LYS A 137 -9.13 0.36 -18.16
N PHE A 138 -8.01 0.38 -17.47
CA PHE A 138 -7.92 0.24 -16.01
C PHE A 138 -7.56 1.56 -15.31
N GLY A 139 -7.90 2.71 -15.88
CA GLY A 139 -7.70 4.01 -15.24
C GLY A 139 -6.23 4.37 -15.01
N GLY A 140 -5.34 3.86 -15.84
CA GLY A 140 -3.92 4.20 -15.76
C GLY A 140 -3.12 3.46 -14.68
N VAL A 141 -3.71 2.50 -13.93
CA VAL A 141 -2.99 1.76 -12.87
C VAL A 141 -1.77 0.98 -13.39
N LYS A 142 -1.75 0.64 -14.68
CA LYS A 142 -0.63 -0.05 -15.31
C LYS A 142 0.41 0.86 -15.97
N LYS A 143 0.23 2.17 -15.92
CA LYS A 143 1.23 3.15 -16.36
C LYS A 143 2.37 3.29 -15.34
N PRO A 144 3.54 3.81 -15.75
CA PRO A 144 4.56 4.20 -14.80
C PRO A 144 4.03 5.18 -13.75
N HIS A 145 4.44 5.00 -12.50
CA HIS A 145 4.03 5.83 -11.36
C HIS A 145 5.00 6.96 -11.06
N TRP A 146 6.07 7.06 -11.84
CA TRP A 146 7.15 8.02 -11.66
C TRP A 146 7.27 8.93 -12.89
N GLU A 147 7.75 10.13 -12.66
CA GLU A 147 8.03 11.13 -13.71
C GLU A 147 9.47 11.05 -14.21
N ALA A 148 10.39 10.65 -13.34
CA ALA A 148 11.79 10.44 -13.65
C ALA A 148 12.27 9.07 -13.18
N VAL A 149 13.21 8.48 -13.92
CA VAL A 149 13.83 7.22 -13.54
C VAL A 149 14.63 7.40 -12.24
N TYR A 150 14.40 6.52 -11.26
CA TYR A 150 15.22 6.46 -10.06
C TYR A 150 16.60 5.92 -10.43
N PRO A 151 17.69 6.65 -10.16
CA PRO A 151 19.00 6.31 -10.67
C PRO A 151 19.63 5.13 -9.94
N GLU A 152 20.32 4.26 -10.69
CA GLU A 152 21.02 3.09 -10.16
C GLU A 152 22.08 3.47 -9.12
N GLU A 153 22.72 4.63 -9.28
CA GLU A 153 23.76 5.14 -8.35
C GLU A 153 23.23 5.31 -6.92
N ARG A 154 21.93 5.52 -6.74
CA ARG A 154 21.29 5.58 -5.43
C ARG A 154 20.92 4.20 -4.86
N PHE A 155 21.00 3.15 -5.68
CA PHE A 155 20.68 1.78 -5.31
C PHE A 155 21.64 0.78 -5.94
N PRO A 156 22.97 0.92 -5.72
CA PRO A 156 23.98 0.21 -6.49
C PRO A 156 24.11 -1.26 -6.11
N GLY A 157 24.65 -2.07 -7.04
CA GLY A 157 25.19 -3.40 -6.78
C GLY A 157 24.17 -4.53 -6.64
N ARG A 158 22.89 -4.29 -6.95
CA ARG A 158 21.85 -5.32 -6.83
C ARG A 158 21.38 -5.88 -8.17
N GLY A 159 21.72 -5.19 -9.27
CA GLY A 159 21.31 -5.58 -10.62
C GLY A 159 19.86 -5.32 -10.95
N TYR A 160 19.09 -4.72 -10.03
CA TYR A 160 17.74 -4.22 -10.22
C TYR A 160 17.56 -2.92 -9.45
N VAL A 161 16.64 -2.09 -9.90
CA VAL A 161 16.36 -0.78 -9.26
C VAL A 161 14.86 -0.58 -9.11
N PRO A 162 14.30 -0.64 -7.90
CA PRO A 162 12.90 -0.29 -7.66
C PRO A 162 12.64 1.14 -8.10
N GLN A 163 11.68 1.33 -8.99
CA GLN A 163 11.34 2.64 -9.55
C GLN A 163 10.22 3.33 -8.79
N GLY A 164 9.43 2.59 -8.04
CA GLY A 164 8.34 3.17 -7.28
C GLY A 164 7.58 2.13 -6.46
N PHE A 165 7.01 2.58 -5.36
CA PHE A 165 6.03 1.86 -4.56
C PHE A 165 4.66 2.00 -5.24
N THR A 166 4.09 0.91 -5.71
CA THR A 166 3.01 0.95 -6.69
C THR A 166 1.65 0.54 -6.16
N HIS A 167 1.60 -0.49 -5.32
CA HIS A 167 0.32 -1.00 -4.85
C HIS A 167 0.39 -1.72 -3.50
N GLY A 168 -0.78 -1.86 -2.89
CA GLY A 168 -1.08 -2.80 -1.83
C GLY A 168 -2.29 -3.65 -2.19
N THR A 169 -2.50 -4.78 -1.50
CA THR A 169 -3.63 -5.66 -1.77
C THR A 169 -4.50 -5.86 -0.55
N LEU A 170 -5.80 -5.85 -0.79
CA LEU A 170 -6.86 -6.15 0.16
C LEU A 170 -7.69 -7.35 -0.32
N VAL A 171 -8.47 -7.90 0.57
CA VAL A 171 -9.41 -8.96 0.24
C VAL A 171 -10.82 -8.60 0.71
N ALA A 172 -11.82 -9.15 0.02
CA ALA A 172 -13.22 -8.98 0.37
C ALA A 172 -14.00 -10.26 0.07
N SER A 173 -15.03 -10.54 0.85
CA SER A 173 -15.96 -11.65 0.58
C SER A 173 -16.92 -11.32 -0.56
N ASN A 174 -17.28 -10.03 -0.72
CA ASN A 174 -18.18 -9.54 -1.75
C ASN A 174 -17.57 -8.34 -2.46
N ILE A 175 -17.05 -8.56 -3.67
CA ILE A 175 -16.34 -7.54 -4.44
C ILE A 175 -17.27 -6.43 -4.96
N ASP A 176 -18.55 -6.73 -5.20
CA ASP A 176 -19.50 -5.72 -5.65
C ASP A 176 -19.91 -4.78 -4.53
N ALA A 177 -20.14 -5.30 -3.31
CA ALA A 177 -20.37 -4.47 -2.13
C ALA A 177 -19.17 -3.57 -1.83
N SER A 178 -17.95 -4.12 -1.92
CA SER A 178 -16.72 -3.35 -1.72
C SER A 178 -16.55 -2.26 -2.81
N ARG A 179 -16.80 -2.58 -4.08
CA ARG A 179 -16.78 -1.59 -5.17
C ARG A 179 -17.73 -0.43 -4.90
N ASP A 180 -18.96 -0.76 -4.54
CA ASP A 180 -19.99 0.25 -4.30
C ASP A 180 -19.64 1.13 -3.09
N PHE A 181 -19.07 0.54 -2.04
CA PHE A 181 -18.56 1.26 -0.89
C PHE A 181 -17.45 2.25 -1.27
N TYR A 182 -16.40 1.76 -1.94
CA TYR A 182 -15.27 2.61 -2.31
C TYR A 182 -15.68 3.75 -3.26
N THR A 183 -16.62 3.49 -4.17
CA THR A 183 -17.09 4.51 -5.11
C THR A 183 -18.06 5.49 -4.48
N LYS A 184 -19.08 5.00 -3.73
CA LYS A 184 -20.19 5.82 -3.26
C LYS A 184 -19.93 6.46 -1.90
N VAL A 185 -19.16 5.80 -1.03
CA VAL A 185 -18.92 6.26 0.35
C VAL A 185 -17.58 6.97 0.47
N LEU A 186 -16.52 6.43 -0.16
CA LEU A 186 -15.17 6.98 -0.09
C LEU A 186 -14.75 7.84 -1.29
N ASP A 187 -15.62 8.03 -2.28
CA ASP A 187 -15.38 8.84 -3.50
C ASP A 187 -14.06 8.48 -4.20
N LEU A 188 -13.74 7.18 -4.26
CA LEU A 188 -12.55 6.66 -4.92
C LEU A 188 -12.87 6.17 -6.33
N GLU A 189 -11.90 6.28 -7.23
CA GLU A 189 -11.99 5.66 -8.55
C GLU A 189 -11.80 4.15 -8.44
N VAL A 190 -12.74 3.38 -8.98
CA VAL A 190 -12.71 1.93 -8.96
C VAL A 190 -12.80 1.37 -10.39
N HIS A 191 -11.78 0.59 -10.76
CA HIS A 191 -11.70 -0.06 -12.06
C HIS A 191 -11.79 -1.58 -11.91
N ARG A 192 -12.76 -2.19 -12.58
CA ARG A 192 -12.92 -3.64 -12.55
C ARG A 192 -11.92 -4.31 -13.48
N PHE A 193 -11.07 -5.14 -12.91
CA PHE A 193 -10.11 -5.97 -13.66
C PHE A 193 -10.75 -7.29 -14.11
N SER A 194 -11.49 -7.95 -13.21
CA SER A 194 -12.21 -9.20 -13.47
C SER A 194 -13.49 -9.28 -12.65
N SER A 195 -14.23 -10.37 -12.73
CA SER A 195 -15.39 -10.62 -11.87
C SER A 195 -15.04 -10.65 -10.37
N LYS A 196 -13.78 -10.89 -10.02
CA LYS A 196 -13.29 -11.06 -8.64
C LYS A 196 -12.23 -10.06 -8.20
N VAL A 197 -11.84 -9.11 -9.06
CA VAL A 197 -10.74 -8.17 -8.75
C VAL A 197 -11.10 -6.77 -9.21
N ILE A 198 -10.86 -5.80 -8.33
CA ILE A 198 -10.96 -4.36 -8.62
C ILE A 198 -9.67 -3.66 -8.25
N TYR A 199 -9.37 -2.58 -8.95
CA TYR A 199 -8.34 -1.59 -8.62
C TYR A 199 -8.98 -0.33 -8.09
N ILE A 200 -8.48 0.15 -6.96
CA ILE A 200 -8.97 1.31 -6.22
C ILE A 200 -7.87 2.35 -6.20
N LYS A 201 -8.15 3.57 -6.59
CA LYS A 201 -7.18 4.67 -6.55
C LYS A 201 -7.84 6.00 -6.25
N HIS A 202 -7.02 6.96 -5.87
CA HIS A 202 -7.41 8.37 -5.83
C HIS A 202 -6.72 9.13 -6.99
N PRO A 203 -7.40 10.08 -7.68
CA PRO A 203 -6.83 10.78 -8.85
C PRO A 203 -5.49 11.48 -8.58
N SER A 204 -5.32 12.04 -7.37
CA SER A 204 -4.08 12.73 -6.95
C SER A 204 -2.91 11.78 -6.61
N THR A 205 -3.17 10.46 -6.52
CA THR A 205 -2.18 9.47 -6.11
C THR A 205 -1.99 8.45 -7.22
N LYS A 206 -0.76 8.28 -7.69
CA LYS A 206 -0.43 7.34 -8.77
C LYS A 206 -0.38 5.88 -8.32
N THR A 207 -0.44 5.62 -7.02
CA THR A 207 -0.55 4.29 -6.42
C THR A 207 -2.00 3.81 -6.44
N TYR A 208 -2.17 2.51 -6.31
CA TYR A 208 -3.49 1.88 -6.26
C TYR A 208 -3.54 0.77 -5.21
N VAL A 209 -4.75 0.42 -4.82
CA VAL A 209 -5.01 -0.73 -3.95
C VAL A 209 -5.79 -1.75 -4.77
N VAL A 210 -5.30 -2.99 -4.81
CA VAL A 210 -6.01 -4.11 -5.41
C VAL A 210 -6.91 -4.72 -4.35
N CYS A 211 -8.19 -4.94 -4.67
CA CYS A 211 -9.06 -5.73 -3.82
C CYS A 211 -9.52 -6.98 -4.57
N ALA A 212 -9.26 -8.15 -3.97
CA ALA A 212 -9.58 -9.43 -4.57
C ALA A 212 -10.63 -10.18 -3.74
N GLN A 213 -11.63 -10.77 -4.42
CA GLN A 213 -12.62 -11.60 -3.74
C GLN A 213 -12.00 -12.92 -3.29
N ARG A 214 -12.18 -13.24 -1.99
CA ARG A 214 -11.78 -14.49 -1.35
C ARG A 214 -12.89 -14.99 -0.43
N GLN A 215 -13.02 -16.29 -0.32
CA GLN A 215 -13.96 -16.89 0.63
C GLN A 215 -13.39 -16.89 2.05
N GLU A 216 -12.09 -17.10 2.16
CA GLU A 216 -11.38 -17.12 3.44
C GLU A 216 -10.40 -15.94 3.49
N PHE A 217 -10.44 -15.18 4.57
CA PHE A 217 -9.54 -14.09 4.86
C PHE A 217 -9.44 -13.84 6.37
N LYS A 218 -8.35 -13.18 6.76
CA LYS A 218 -8.13 -12.80 8.15
C LYS A 218 -8.52 -11.34 8.35
N VAL A 219 -9.11 -11.05 9.48
CA VAL A 219 -9.28 -9.68 9.98
C VAL A 219 -7.99 -9.31 10.70
N PHE A 220 -7.36 -8.22 10.26
CA PHE A 220 -6.12 -7.71 10.86
C PHE A 220 -6.42 -6.63 11.88
N SER A 221 -5.44 -6.28 12.70
CA SER A 221 -5.53 -5.14 13.61
C SER A 221 -5.71 -3.82 12.84
N PRO A 222 -6.17 -2.74 13.50
CA PRO A 222 -6.25 -1.42 12.88
C PRO A 222 -4.90 -0.84 12.43
N ASN A 223 -3.77 -1.39 12.91
CA ASN A 223 -2.44 -1.02 12.41
C ASN A 223 -2.13 -1.55 11.02
N PHE A 224 -3.00 -2.39 10.45
CA PHE A 224 -2.95 -2.81 9.06
C PHE A 224 -4.08 -2.10 8.31
N ARG A 225 -3.80 -0.93 7.77
CA ARG A 225 -4.81 -0.05 7.16
C ARG A 225 -4.27 0.78 6.00
N ASN A 226 -5.18 1.36 5.25
CA ASN A 226 -4.88 2.42 4.28
C ASN A 226 -5.46 3.74 4.79
N THR A 227 -4.76 4.85 4.51
CA THR A 227 -5.13 6.18 4.99
C THR A 227 -5.58 7.09 3.86
N LEU A 228 -6.73 7.69 4.06
CA LEU A 228 -7.29 8.75 3.23
C LEU A 228 -7.16 10.08 3.95
N THR A 229 -6.52 11.05 3.31
CA THR A 229 -6.45 12.42 3.83
C THR A 229 -7.61 13.24 3.29
N VAL A 230 -8.26 14.00 4.17
CA VAL A 230 -9.31 14.97 3.86
C VAL A 230 -8.85 16.39 4.18
N GLU A 231 -9.61 17.42 3.76
CA GLU A 231 -9.17 18.81 3.81
C GLU A 231 -8.93 19.37 5.22
N SER A 232 -9.69 18.93 6.23
CA SER A 232 -9.63 19.53 7.57
C SER A 232 -10.10 18.60 8.68
N ASN A 233 -9.82 19.00 9.92
CA ASN A 233 -10.34 18.34 11.13
C ASN A 233 -11.87 18.30 11.18
N ASP A 234 -12.54 19.33 10.69
CA ASP A 234 -13.98 19.39 10.72
C ASP A 234 -14.60 18.39 9.73
N VAL A 235 -13.99 18.22 8.54
CA VAL A 235 -14.39 17.16 7.60
C VAL A 235 -14.22 15.77 8.22
N VAL A 236 -13.15 15.54 9.02
CA VAL A 236 -12.97 14.26 9.76
C VAL A 236 -14.08 14.06 10.77
N LYS A 237 -14.43 15.09 11.56
CA LYS A 237 -15.49 15.01 12.57
C LYS A 237 -16.86 14.77 11.96
N ASP A 238 -17.18 15.46 10.86
CA ASP A 238 -18.44 15.29 10.13
C ASP A 238 -18.57 13.87 9.58
N ALA A 239 -17.50 13.35 8.96
CA ALA A 239 -17.45 11.97 8.49
C ALA A 239 -17.60 10.94 9.63
N TYR A 240 -16.99 11.21 10.79
CA TYR A 240 -17.12 10.36 11.97
C TYR A 240 -18.56 10.32 12.48
N GLN A 241 -19.24 11.47 12.55
CA GLN A 241 -20.65 11.57 12.96
C GLN A 241 -21.57 10.87 11.95
N GLU A 242 -21.35 11.06 10.64
CA GLU A 242 -22.10 10.37 9.60
C GLU A 242 -21.95 8.85 9.73
N PHE A 243 -20.73 8.35 9.89
CA PHE A 243 -20.48 6.90 10.07
C PHE A 243 -21.07 6.36 11.39
N GLY A 244 -21.10 7.16 12.45
CA GLY A 244 -21.76 6.81 13.71
C GLY A 244 -23.29 6.69 13.58
N THR A 245 -23.90 7.44 12.67
CA THR A 245 -25.35 7.50 12.50
C THR A 245 -25.86 6.48 11.48
N VAL A 246 -25.27 6.47 10.27
CA VAL A 246 -25.74 5.65 9.15
C VAL A 246 -24.68 4.67 8.61
N GLY A 247 -23.54 4.55 9.28
CA GLY A 247 -22.40 3.78 8.78
C GLY A 247 -22.72 2.32 8.48
N LYS A 248 -23.55 1.67 9.31
CA LYS A 248 -23.97 0.29 9.06
C LYS A 248 -24.76 0.14 7.75
N GLU A 249 -25.62 1.09 7.43
CA GLU A 249 -26.39 1.13 6.18
C GLU A 249 -25.48 1.39 4.98
N LEU A 250 -24.42 2.17 5.19
CA LEU A 250 -23.40 2.44 4.19
C LEU A 250 -22.41 1.28 3.99
N GLY A 251 -22.38 0.30 4.90
CA GLY A 251 -21.47 -0.85 4.83
C GLY A 251 -20.25 -0.75 5.75
N VAL A 252 -20.20 0.23 6.66
CA VAL A 252 -19.19 0.28 7.73
C VAL A 252 -19.46 -0.83 8.72
N SER A 253 -18.56 -1.82 8.82
CA SER A 253 -18.75 -2.99 9.69
C SER A 253 -18.27 -2.73 11.13
N GLU A 254 -17.35 -1.79 11.32
CA GLU A 254 -16.83 -1.36 12.63
C GLU A 254 -16.35 0.08 12.54
N LEU A 255 -16.60 0.88 13.57
CA LEU A 255 -16.12 2.26 13.71
C LEU A 255 -15.30 2.37 14.99
N PHE A 256 -14.04 2.81 14.87
CA PHE A 256 -13.13 3.01 15.99
C PHE A 256 -13.25 4.46 16.52
N PRO A 257 -12.86 4.70 17.79
CA PRO A 257 -12.97 6.03 18.39
C PRO A 257 -12.20 7.10 17.61
N LEU A 258 -12.76 8.32 17.60
CA LEU A 258 -12.09 9.51 17.08
C LEU A 258 -10.83 9.80 17.91
N GLN A 259 -9.73 10.07 17.25
CA GLN A 259 -8.44 10.36 17.86
C GLN A 259 -8.00 11.78 17.53
N GLN A 260 -7.33 12.42 18.50
CA GLN A 260 -6.69 13.72 18.34
C GLN A 260 -5.18 13.55 18.53
N ASN A 261 -4.39 13.78 17.49
CA ASN A 261 -2.94 13.66 17.51
C ASN A 261 -2.31 15.03 17.19
N GLY A 262 -1.96 15.78 18.25
CA GLY A 262 -1.49 17.15 18.06
C GLY A 262 -2.56 18.02 17.41
N SER A 263 -2.24 18.58 16.24
CA SER A 263 -3.16 19.42 15.45
C SER A 263 -4.05 18.61 14.51
N SER A 264 -3.84 17.31 14.36
CA SER A 264 -4.62 16.47 13.45
C SER A 264 -5.68 15.65 14.18
N THR A 265 -6.74 15.35 13.47
CA THR A 265 -7.82 14.46 13.90
C THR A 265 -7.90 13.29 12.95
N SER A 266 -8.12 12.08 13.45
CA SER A 266 -8.32 10.90 12.64
C SER A 266 -9.27 9.90 13.29
N PHE A 267 -9.80 8.99 12.50
CA PHE A 267 -10.46 7.78 12.99
C PHE A 267 -10.29 6.63 12.01
N CYS A 268 -10.34 5.42 12.55
CA CYS A 268 -10.34 4.21 11.75
C CYS A 268 -11.75 3.62 11.65
N PHE A 269 -11.98 2.87 10.60
CA PHE A 269 -13.20 2.08 10.40
C PHE A 269 -12.91 0.86 9.54
N ARG A 270 -13.82 -0.13 9.56
CA ARG A 270 -13.75 -1.28 8.66
C ARG A 270 -14.81 -1.18 7.58
N ASP A 271 -14.38 -1.47 6.37
CA ASP A 271 -15.24 -1.55 5.19
C ASP A 271 -16.07 -2.86 5.15
N PRO A 272 -16.93 -3.08 4.14
CA PRO A 272 -17.70 -4.33 4.00
C PRO A 272 -16.85 -5.61 3.88
N GLY A 273 -15.60 -5.46 3.45
CA GLY A 273 -14.61 -6.54 3.38
C GLY A 273 -13.83 -6.75 4.68
N THR A 274 -14.16 -6.01 5.74
CA THR A 274 -13.45 -5.96 7.03
C THR A 274 -12.03 -5.38 6.99
N ASN A 275 -11.63 -4.77 5.85
CA ASN A 275 -10.36 -4.06 5.75
C ASN A 275 -10.43 -2.76 6.54
N CYS A 276 -9.35 -2.42 7.22
CA CYS A 276 -9.27 -1.20 7.99
C CYS A 276 -8.84 -0.01 7.11
N TRP A 277 -9.52 1.08 7.27
CA TRP A 277 -9.24 2.38 6.65
C TRP A 277 -9.15 3.45 7.72
N GLU A 278 -8.34 4.46 7.46
CA GLU A 278 -8.25 5.66 8.28
C GLU A 278 -8.65 6.89 7.47
N ILE A 279 -9.44 7.76 8.07
CA ILE A 279 -9.67 9.12 7.57
C ILE A 279 -8.93 10.07 8.49
N THR A 280 -8.10 10.94 7.94
CA THR A 280 -7.25 11.87 8.70
C THR A 280 -7.20 13.25 8.06
N SER A 281 -6.91 14.26 8.87
CA SER A 281 -6.63 15.62 8.38
C SER A 281 -5.16 15.82 7.97
N PRO A 282 -4.81 16.86 7.17
CA PRO A 282 -3.50 16.98 6.53
C PRO A 282 -2.30 17.09 7.47
N SER A 283 -2.50 17.54 8.70
CA SER A 283 -1.41 17.79 9.65
C SER A 283 -0.74 16.53 10.24
N SER A 284 -1.27 15.33 9.94
CA SER A 284 -0.73 14.07 10.46
C SER A 284 0.44 13.50 9.65
N PHE A 285 0.66 13.98 8.42
CA PHE A 285 1.78 13.53 7.58
C PHE A 285 2.64 14.70 7.13
N PRO A 286 3.98 14.52 7.03
CA PRO A 286 4.83 15.50 6.36
C PRO A 286 4.28 15.74 4.95
N GLN A 287 4.01 16.97 4.60
CA GLN A 287 3.55 17.32 3.25
C GLN A 287 4.57 16.79 2.24
N ALA A 288 4.08 16.08 1.21
CA ALA A 288 4.92 15.59 0.13
C ALA A 288 5.54 16.79 -0.61
N GLY A 289 6.73 17.21 -0.20
CA GLY A 289 7.43 18.39 -0.78
C GLY A 289 8.40 19.09 0.16
N GLU A 290 8.23 19.01 1.47
CA GLU A 290 9.20 19.60 2.41
C GLU A 290 10.26 18.58 2.83
N VAL A 291 11.24 18.36 1.97
CA VAL A 291 12.55 17.89 2.39
C VAL A 291 13.19 19.05 3.17
N ARG A 292 13.17 19.00 4.49
CA ARG A 292 14.02 19.90 5.28
C ARG A 292 15.47 19.63 4.87
N LYS A 293 16.06 20.58 4.15
CA LYS A 293 17.51 20.63 3.97
C LYS A 293 18.12 20.74 5.37
N GLN A 294 18.76 19.69 5.84
CA GLN A 294 19.79 19.75 6.86
C GLN A 294 21.15 19.66 6.20
#